data_a243fa8c7730ff5d98a053dc1dbceeca
#
_entry.id   a243fa8c7730ff5d98a053dc1dbceeca
#
_cell.length_a   1.000
_cell.length_b   1.000
_cell.length_c   1.000
_cell.angle_alpha   90.00
_cell.angle_beta   90.00
_cell.angle_gamma   90.00
#
_symmetry.space_group_name_H-M   'P 1'
#
loop_
_entity.id
_entity.type
_entity.pdbx_description
1 polymer ?
#
loop_
_entity_poly.entity_id
_entity_poly.type
_entity_poly.pdbx_seq_one_letter_code
_entity_poly.pdbx_strand_id
1 'polypeptide(L)'
;FLHRSWGPVEPYDDSMPEMLARNGYHTHLVSDHGHYWEDGGCTYHPRYPTWDCSRGQEGDPWKPMMKTPPMPEHLGSLWPQDWANRQFMKKLSDLPQTKTFDGGVEFLDLNHAEDNWFLHVETFDPHEPFYTMPEFQKIYEEEYDGPQFDWPSYAPVKEEERPYVEHVRRTYAALVTMCDRCLGRILDKMDEYNLWEDTLLIVNTDHGFFLGEHDWWAKSGYILNLEEVAHTPCFIYD
;
A
#
# COMPACT_ATOMS: atom_id res chain seq x y z
N PHE A 1 -6.49 -3.89 15.82
CA PHE A 1 -7.19 -3.13 16.87
C PHE A 1 -7.79 -4.04 17.95
N LEU A 2 -7.09 -5.10 18.32
CA LEU A 2 -7.53 -6.09 19.33
C LEU A 2 -7.89 -5.42 20.66
N HIS A 3 -7.20 -4.36 21.03
CA HIS A 3 -7.39 -3.66 22.28
C HIS A 3 -8.04 -2.27 22.12
N ARG A 4 -8.62 -1.97 20.96
CA ARG A 4 -9.19 -0.65 20.63
C ARG A 4 -8.16 0.49 20.79
N SER A 5 -6.89 0.18 20.60
CA SER A 5 -5.78 1.12 20.65
C SER A 5 -4.99 1.10 19.36
N TRP A 6 -4.41 2.21 19.04
CA TRP A 6 -3.40 2.33 18.00
C TRP A 6 -2.03 2.18 18.70
N GLY A 7 -1.42 1.04 18.53
CA GLY A 7 -0.16 0.75 19.22
C GLY A 7 0.47 -0.56 18.78
N PRO A 8 1.66 -0.87 19.30
CA PRO A 8 2.40 -2.07 18.95
C PRO A 8 1.64 -3.34 19.33
N VAL A 9 1.95 -4.42 18.63
CA VAL A 9 1.55 -5.77 19.04
C VAL A 9 2.32 -6.14 20.29
N GLU A 10 1.60 -6.49 21.33
CA GLU A 10 2.20 -6.88 22.60
C GLU A 10 2.71 -8.34 22.55
N PRO A 11 3.71 -8.71 23.36
CA PRO A 11 4.28 -10.06 23.32
C PRO A 11 3.30 -11.20 23.61
N TYR A 12 2.17 -10.90 24.24
CA TYR A 12 1.10 -11.86 24.57
C TYR A 12 -0.04 -11.89 23.55
N ASP A 13 0.00 -11.02 22.52
CA ASP A 13 -0.99 -11.04 21.45
C ASP A 13 -0.69 -12.21 20.48
N ASP A 14 -1.72 -12.98 20.17
CA ASP A 14 -1.61 -14.00 19.15
C ASP A 14 -1.68 -13.37 17.76
N SER A 15 -0.85 -13.88 16.85
CA SER A 15 -0.87 -13.50 15.44
C SER A 15 -0.84 -14.73 14.54
N MET A 16 -1.52 -14.67 13.42
CA MET A 16 -1.57 -15.79 12.48
C MET A 16 -0.17 -16.25 12.02
N PRO A 17 0.76 -15.36 11.60
CA PRO A 17 2.09 -15.80 11.16
C PRO A 17 2.87 -16.51 12.27
N GLU A 18 2.79 -16.04 13.51
CA GLU A 18 3.46 -16.67 14.64
C GLU A 18 2.82 -18.03 14.98
N MET A 19 1.48 -18.13 14.94
CA MET A 19 0.78 -19.40 15.16
C MET A 19 1.12 -20.41 14.07
N LEU A 20 1.19 -20.00 12.81
CA LEU A 20 1.64 -20.85 11.71
C LEU A 20 3.09 -21.30 11.90
N ALA A 21 4.00 -20.38 12.26
CA ALA A 21 5.41 -20.70 12.51
C ALA A 21 5.56 -21.72 13.65
N ARG A 22 4.80 -21.60 14.75
CA ARG A 22 4.77 -22.57 15.85
C ARG A 22 4.26 -23.96 15.44
N ASN A 23 3.52 -24.03 14.32
CA ASN A 23 2.99 -25.26 13.75
C ASN A 23 3.79 -25.77 12.53
N GLY A 24 5.00 -25.30 12.35
CA GLY A 24 5.95 -25.84 11.37
C GLY A 24 5.90 -25.16 9.99
N TYR A 25 5.19 -24.05 9.85
CA TYR A 25 5.23 -23.23 8.63
C TYR A 25 6.41 -22.27 8.66
N HIS A 26 7.04 -22.05 7.52
CA HIS A 26 7.93 -20.90 7.33
C HIS A 26 7.10 -19.68 6.92
N THR A 27 7.05 -18.65 7.77
CA THR A 27 6.29 -17.44 7.46
C THR A 27 7.23 -16.30 7.07
N HIS A 28 6.91 -15.63 5.97
CA HIS A 28 7.70 -14.52 5.43
C HIS A 28 6.81 -13.31 5.15
N LEU A 29 7.28 -12.13 5.55
CA LEU A 29 6.63 -10.85 5.26
C LEU A 29 7.49 -10.04 4.28
N VAL A 30 6.87 -9.52 3.24
CA VAL A 30 7.44 -8.45 2.42
C VAL A 30 6.52 -7.26 2.50
N SER A 31 7.04 -6.10 2.91
CA SER A 31 6.21 -4.92 3.16
C SER A 31 6.92 -3.62 2.76
N ASP A 32 6.15 -2.59 2.44
CA ASP A 32 6.63 -1.21 2.33
C ASP A 32 5.97 -0.29 3.38
N HIS A 33 5.36 -0.87 4.40
CA HIS A 33 4.64 -0.17 5.45
C HIS A 33 5.60 0.47 6.47
N GLY A 34 5.84 1.77 6.33
CA GLY A 34 6.82 2.54 7.12
C GLY A 34 6.50 2.61 8.62
N HIS A 35 5.23 2.49 9.02
CA HIS A 35 4.78 2.60 10.42
C HIS A 35 5.33 1.50 11.35
N TYR A 36 5.88 0.41 10.81
CA TYR A 36 6.57 -0.58 11.64
C TYR A 36 7.84 -0.04 12.32
N TRP A 37 8.43 1.01 11.76
CA TRP A 37 9.73 1.57 12.14
C TRP A 37 9.64 2.90 12.86
N GLU A 38 8.44 3.44 13.05
CA GLU A 38 8.21 4.65 13.81
C GLU A 38 8.43 4.43 15.30
N ASP A 39 8.74 5.49 16.02
CA ASP A 39 8.81 5.45 17.49
C ASP A 39 7.46 5.05 18.07
N GLY A 40 7.43 3.94 18.82
CA GLY A 40 6.18 3.30 19.25
C GLY A 40 5.41 2.58 18.13
N GLY A 41 6.07 2.25 17.02
CA GLY A 41 5.48 1.61 15.84
C GLY A 41 4.89 0.24 16.09
N CYS A 42 4.11 -0.24 15.12
CA CYS A 42 3.21 -1.40 15.28
C CYS A 42 3.92 -2.73 15.53
N THR A 43 5.19 -2.87 15.14
CA THR A 43 6.04 -4.04 15.43
C THR A 43 5.45 -5.39 15.01
N TYR A 44 4.73 -5.46 13.88
CA TYR A 44 4.17 -6.73 13.38
C TYR A 44 5.21 -7.62 12.71
N HIS A 45 6.22 -7.03 12.08
CA HIS A 45 7.27 -7.75 11.35
C HIS A 45 8.04 -8.76 12.21
N PRO A 46 8.34 -8.55 13.53
CA PRO A 46 9.02 -9.56 14.34
C PRO A 46 8.20 -10.83 14.61
N ARG A 47 6.93 -10.86 14.18
CA ARG A 47 6.09 -12.07 14.25
C ARG A 47 6.37 -13.08 13.14
N TYR A 48 7.19 -12.67 12.16
CA TYR A 48 7.64 -13.51 11.06
C TYR A 48 9.09 -13.94 11.28
N PRO A 49 9.46 -15.23 11.09
CA PRO A 49 10.84 -15.69 11.11
C PRO A 49 11.77 -14.94 10.14
N THR A 50 11.22 -14.56 8.98
CA THR A 50 11.94 -13.76 7.98
C THR A 50 11.04 -12.66 7.43
N TRP A 51 11.65 -11.52 7.11
CA TRP A 51 10.91 -10.37 6.54
C TRP A 51 11.84 -9.43 5.78
N ASP A 52 11.27 -8.69 4.84
CA ASP A 52 11.93 -7.61 4.11
C ASP A 52 11.03 -6.37 4.07
N CYS A 53 11.64 -5.18 3.99
CA CYS A 53 10.91 -3.92 3.98
C CYS A 53 11.47 -2.95 2.94
N SER A 54 10.60 -2.56 2.00
CA SER A 54 10.89 -1.54 0.99
C SER A 54 10.60 -0.14 1.55
N ARG A 55 11.56 0.79 1.37
CA ARG A 55 11.48 2.14 1.93
C ARG A 55 10.98 3.16 0.90
N GLY A 56 10.24 4.16 1.39
CA GLY A 56 9.94 5.37 0.60
C GLY A 56 8.47 5.74 0.46
N GLN A 57 7.54 4.93 0.99
CA GLN A 57 6.11 5.24 0.97
C GLN A 57 5.81 6.48 1.80
N GLU A 58 4.80 7.23 1.38
CA GLU A 58 4.32 8.42 2.09
C GLU A 58 5.46 9.38 2.45
N GLY A 59 5.48 9.86 3.67
CA GLY A 59 6.55 10.70 4.21
C GLY A 59 7.66 9.92 4.91
N ASP A 60 7.85 8.62 4.61
CA ASP A 60 8.92 7.80 5.20
C ASP A 60 10.27 8.55 5.22
N PRO A 61 10.94 8.68 6.38
CA PRO A 61 12.24 9.34 6.50
C PRO A 61 13.37 8.56 5.81
N TRP A 62 13.22 8.33 4.51
CA TRP A 62 14.11 7.49 3.70
C TRP A 62 15.30 8.26 3.12
N LYS A 63 15.03 9.33 2.35
CA LYS A 63 16.10 10.07 1.66
C LYS A 63 16.59 11.24 2.49
N PRO A 64 17.90 11.31 2.81
CA PRO A 64 18.45 12.34 3.69
C PRO A 64 18.73 13.65 2.92
N MET A 65 17.69 14.26 2.35
CA MET A 65 17.81 15.53 1.68
C MET A 65 17.76 16.69 2.70
N MET A 66 18.88 17.37 2.93
CA MET A 66 18.94 18.53 3.83
C MET A 66 18.15 19.73 3.31
N LYS A 67 17.98 19.83 2.01
CA LYS A 67 17.21 20.89 1.34
C LYS A 67 16.09 20.25 0.54
N THR A 68 14.84 20.51 0.93
CA THR A 68 13.67 20.10 0.17
C THR A 68 13.71 20.72 -1.24
N PRO A 69 13.45 19.91 -2.30
CA PRO A 69 13.28 20.44 -3.64
C PRO A 69 12.12 21.44 -3.69
N PRO A 70 12.12 22.38 -4.66
CA PRO A 70 10.97 23.26 -4.88
C PRO A 70 9.68 22.41 -5.01
N MET A 71 8.72 22.72 -4.16
CA MET A 71 7.42 22.05 -4.20
C MET A 71 6.49 22.75 -5.18
N PRO A 72 5.62 22.02 -5.92
CA PRO A 72 4.65 22.64 -6.81
C PRO A 72 3.53 23.33 -6.02
N GLU A 73 2.73 24.13 -6.70
CA GLU A 73 1.41 24.51 -6.21
C GLU A 73 0.56 23.25 -6.00
N HIS A 74 -0.11 23.12 -4.86
CA HIS A 74 -0.84 21.92 -4.50
C HIS A 74 -2.12 22.21 -3.73
N LEU A 75 -3.05 21.25 -3.81
CA LEU A 75 -4.21 21.12 -2.94
C LEU A 75 -4.02 19.88 -2.04
N GLY A 76 -4.79 19.83 -0.94
CA GLY A 76 -4.64 18.74 0.05
C GLY A 76 -3.30 18.78 0.77
N SER A 77 -2.72 17.62 0.98
CA SER A 77 -1.44 17.42 1.66
C SER A 77 -0.28 17.29 0.67
N LEU A 78 0.87 17.79 1.05
CA LEU A 78 2.15 17.53 0.38
C LEU A 78 3.27 17.71 1.40
N TRP A 79 3.87 16.59 1.83
CA TRP A 79 4.92 16.64 2.85
C TRP A 79 6.31 16.82 2.22
N PRO A 80 7.18 17.63 2.83
CA PRO A 80 8.53 17.85 2.30
C PRO A 80 9.34 16.55 2.14
N GLN A 81 9.21 15.60 3.06
CA GLN A 81 9.91 14.33 2.98
C GLN A 81 9.38 13.42 1.86
N ASP A 82 8.05 13.36 1.69
CA ASP A 82 7.45 12.65 0.56
C ASP A 82 7.94 13.23 -0.77
N TRP A 83 7.90 14.56 -0.92
CA TRP A 83 8.39 15.23 -2.12
C TRP A 83 9.88 14.98 -2.38
N ALA A 84 10.69 14.90 -1.32
CA ALA A 84 12.10 14.50 -1.42
C ALA A 84 12.23 13.04 -1.90
N ASN A 85 11.45 12.11 -1.35
CA ASN A 85 11.46 10.70 -1.74
C ASN A 85 11.12 10.50 -3.22
N ARG A 86 10.11 11.20 -3.74
CA ARG A 86 9.68 11.17 -5.14
C ARG A 86 10.79 11.56 -6.13
N GLN A 87 11.82 12.31 -5.69
CA GLN A 87 12.97 12.62 -6.55
C GLN A 87 13.79 11.36 -6.91
N PHE A 88 13.65 10.29 -6.15
CA PHE A 88 14.34 9.02 -6.32
C PHE A 88 13.43 7.90 -6.85
N MET A 89 12.19 8.23 -7.18
CA MET A 89 11.17 7.32 -7.74
C MET A 89 10.82 7.78 -9.16
N LYS A 90 11.69 7.49 -10.13
CA LYS A 90 11.55 8.01 -11.50
C LYS A 90 11.05 6.98 -12.52
N LYS A 91 11.03 5.72 -12.14
CA LYS A 91 10.55 4.60 -12.95
C LYS A 91 9.85 3.59 -12.05
N LEU A 92 9.04 2.74 -12.63
CA LEU A 92 8.23 1.75 -11.91
C LEU A 92 9.06 0.93 -10.92
N SER A 93 10.25 0.45 -11.33
CA SER A 93 11.14 -0.34 -10.46
C SER A 93 11.76 0.44 -9.28
N ASP A 94 11.58 1.76 -9.21
CA ASP A 94 12.06 2.55 -8.07
C ASP A 94 11.01 2.63 -6.95
N LEU A 95 9.74 2.36 -7.27
CA LEU A 95 8.62 2.46 -6.34
C LEU A 95 8.70 1.38 -5.25
N PRO A 96 8.38 1.72 -4.00
CA PRO A 96 8.36 0.77 -2.88
C PRO A 96 7.46 -0.43 -3.17
N GLN A 97 6.24 -0.21 -3.65
CA GLN A 97 5.32 -1.27 -4.03
C GLN A 97 5.92 -2.27 -5.01
N THR A 98 6.57 -1.79 -6.09
CA THR A 98 7.19 -2.70 -7.07
C THR A 98 8.25 -3.57 -6.42
N LYS A 99 9.07 -2.99 -5.54
CA LYS A 99 10.11 -3.73 -4.80
C LYS A 99 9.52 -4.73 -3.82
N THR A 100 8.40 -4.40 -3.19
CA THR A 100 7.68 -5.32 -2.30
C THR A 100 7.18 -6.52 -3.09
N PHE A 101 6.60 -6.32 -4.27
CA PHE A 101 6.25 -7.42 -5.15
C PHE A 101 7.47 -8.17 -5.73
N ASP A 102 8.62 -7.50 -5.94
CA ASP A 102 9.88 -8.18 -6.29
C ASP A 102 10.28 -9.18 -5.21
N GLY A 103 10.20 -8.78 -3.93
CA GLY A 103 10.47 -9.68 -2.80
C GLY A 103 9.49 -10.85 -2.71
N GLY A 104 8.19 -10.61 -3.00
CA GLY A 104 7.20 -11.69 -3.09
C GLY A 104 7.50 -12.69 -4.20
N VAL A 105 7.88 -12.20 -5.38
CA VAL A 105 8.32 -13.03 -6.51
C VAL A 105 9.59 -13.81 -6.15
N GLU A 106 10.59 -13.17 -5.53
CA GLU A 106 11.80 -13.83 -5.08
C GLU A 106 11.51 -14.97 -4.10
N PHE A 107 10.59 -14.74 -3.15
CA PHE A 107 10.17 -15.79 -2.21
C PHE A 107 9.60 -17.01 -2.95
N LEU A 108 8.71 -16.78 -3.93
CA LEU A 108 8.12 -17.86 -4.73
C LEU A 108 9.18 -18.57 -5.59
N ASP A 109 10.09 -17.81 -6.21
CA ASP A 109 11.19 -18.38 -7.01
C ASP A 109 12.09 -19.32 -6.17
N LEU A 110 12.31 -18.99 -4.90
CA LEU A 110 13.14 -19.76 -3.99
C LEU A 110 12.43 -20.96 -3.35
N ASN A 111 11.10 -20.87 -3.14
CA ASN A 111 10.39 -21.78 -2.24
C ASN A 111 9.19 -22.51 -2.86
N HIS A 112 8.87 -22.30 -4.15
CA HIS A 112 7.71 -22.92 -4.81
C HIS A 112 7.68 -24.46 -4.75
N ALA A 113 8.82 -25.12 -4.59
CA ALA A 113 8.95 -26.57 -4.49
C ALA A 113 8.91 -27.10 -3.04
N GLU A 114 8.78 -26.21 -2.06
CA GLU A 114 8.74 -26.54 -0.63
C GLU A 114 7.31 -26.46 -0.10
N ASP A 115 7.01 -27.27 0.91
CA ASP A 115 5.73 -27.27 1.60
C ASP A 115 5.72 -26.37 2.85
N ASN A 116 4.53 -26.07 3.36
CA ASN A 116 4.33 -25.40 4.65
C ASN A 116 4.97 -24.01 4.73
N TRP A 117 4.73 -23.17 3.73
CA TRP A 117 5.08 -21.77 3.79
C TRP A 117 3.83 -20.86 3.85
N PHE A 118 4.04 -19.66 4.36
CA PHE A 118 3.08 -18.56 4.35
C PHE A 118 3.79 -17.29 3.91
N LEU A 119 3.44 -16.79 2.75
CA LEU A 119 3.93 -15.52 2.23
C LEU A 119 2.88 -14.43 2.45
N HIS A 120 3.28 -13.35 3.09
CA HIS A 120 2.48 -12.13 3.21
C HIS A 120 3.15 -11.00 2.43
N VAL A 121 2.52 -10.59 1.32
CA VAL A 121 2.92 -9.41 0.56
C VAL A 121 1.98 -8.29 0.96
N GLU A 122 2.48 -7.35 1.74
CA GLU A 122 1.75 -6.20 2.23
C GLU A 122 2.24 -4.94 1.51
N THR A 123 1.34 -4.25 0.82
CA THR A 123 1.67 -3.01 0.14
C THR A 123 0.85 -1.86 0.69
N PHE A 124 1.49 -0.71 0.85
CA PHE A 124 0.86 0.51 1.30
C PHE A 124 -0.12 1.05 0.25
N ASP A 125 0.28 1.03 -1.03
CA ASP A 125 -0.62 1.38 -2.13
C ASP A 125 -1.81 0.40 -2.20
N PRO A 126 -3.03 0.89 -2.49
CA PRO A 126 -3.38 2.22 -3.03
C PRO A 126 -3.69 3.29 -1.98
N HIS A 127 -3.06 3.28 -0.82
CA HIS A 127 -3.13 4.36 0.16
C HIS A 127 -2.66 5.71 -0.44
N GLU A 128 -3.12 6.83 0.08
CA GLU A 128 -2.59 8.14 -0.29
C GLU A 128 -1.14 8.32 0.22
N PRO A 129 -0.30 9.08 -0.46
CA PRO A 129 -0.55 9.85 -1.69
C PRO A 129 -0.67 8.96 -2.93
N PHE A 130 -1.59 9.29 -3.84
CA PHE A 130 -1.85 8.51 -5.04
C PHE A 130 -0.78 8.73 -6.12
N TYR A 131 0.48 8.50 -5.75
CA TYR A 131 1.62 8.71 -6.62
C TYR A 131 1.92 7.47 -7.47
N THR A 132 1.89 7.62 -8.78
CA THR A 132 2.23 6.55 -9.73
C THR A 132 2.98 7.10 -10.96
N MET A 133 3.38 6.20 -11.85
CA MET A 133 4.08 6.58 -13.08
C MET A 133 3.14 7.16 -14.13
N PRO A 134 3.64 8.09 -14.97
CA PRO A 134 2.84 8.76 -16.00
C PRO A 134 2.15 7.80 -16.98
N GLU A 135 2.69 6.61 -17.19
CA GLU A 135 2.09 5.59 -18.08
C GLU A 135 0.73 5.11 -17.57
N PHE A 136 0.52 5.05 -16.25
CA PHE A 136 -0.77 4.67 -15.65
C PHE A 136 -1.73 5.85 -15.62
N GLN A 137 -1.22 7.06 -15.33
CA GLN A 137 -2.04 8.28 -15.32
C GLN A 137 -2.68 8.54 -16.69
N LYS A 138 -1.93 8.38 -17.77
CA LYS A 138 -2.42 8.58 -19.15
C LYS A 138 -3.54 7.62 -19.58
N ILE A 139 -3.76 6.52 -18.87
CA ILE A 139 -4.88 5.63 -19.13
C ILE A 139 -6.22 6.32 -18.83
N TYR A 140 -6.22 7.21 -17.83
CA TYR A 140 -7.43 7.86 -17.30
C TYR A 140 -7.50 9.35 -17.60
N GLU A 141 -6.35 10.01 -17.77
CA GLU A 141 -6.27 11.44 -18.00
C GLU A 141 -5.03 11.78 -18.82
N GLU A 142 -5.24 12.27 -20.03
CA GLU A 142 -4.12 12.58 -20.92
C GLU A 142 -3.45 13.90 -20.59
N GLU A 143 -4.24 14.93 -20.23
CA GLU A 143 -3.80 16.27 -19.94
C GLU A 143 -4.44 16.77 -18.64
N TYR A 144 -3.60 17.30 -17.75
CA TYR A 144 -4.00 17.94 -16.51
C TYR A 144 -3.11 19.15 -16.25
N ASP A 145 -3.69 20.33 -16.13
CA ASP A 145 -3.02 21.63 -15.94
C ASP A 145 -3.31 22.28 -14.58
N GLY A 146 -3.99 21.54 -13.68
CA GLY A 146 -4.31 21.99 -12.34
C GLY A 146 -3.14 21.84 -11.34
N PRO A 147 -3.35 22.23 -10.08
CA PRO A 147 -2.37 22.06 -9.00
C PRO A 147 -2.12 20.57 -8.71
N GLN A 148 -0.97 20.23 -8.14
CA GLN A 148 -0.71 18.88 -7.64
C GLN A 148 -1.79 18.49 -6.62
N PHE A 149 -2.54 17.41 -6.85
CA PHE A 149 -3.61 16.97 -5.95
C PHE A 149 -3.76 15.44 -5.97
N ASP A 150 -2.83 14.76 -5.35
CA ASP A 150 -2.82 13.30 -5.18
C ASP A 150 -2.89 12.85 -3.70
N TRP A 151 -3.00 13.82 -2.79
CA TRP A 151 -3.08 13.54 -1.35
C TRP A 151 -4.18 14.38 -0.68
N PRO A 152 -5.45 13.98 -0.84
CA PRO A 152 -6.58 14.66 -0.18
C PRO A 152 -6.44 14.65 1.33
N SER A 153 -6.85 15.74 1.98
CA SER A 153 -6.86 15.85 3.43
C SER A 153 -8.01 15.05 4.05
N TYR A 154 -7.88 14.62 5.29
CA TYR A 154 -8.94 13.94 6.06
C TYR A 154 -10.03 14.95 6.51
N ALA A 155 -10.82 15.43 5.58
CA ALA A 155 -11.72 16.56 5.78
C ALA A 155 -12.88 16.56 4.76
N PRO A 156 -13.93 17.38 4.98
CA PRO A 156 -14.90 17.70 3.94
C PRO A 156 -14.23 18.29 2.70
N VAL A 157 -14.80 17.99 1.53
CA VAL A 157 -14.37 18.58 0.25
C VAL A 157 -14.55 20.09 0.31
N LYS A 158 -13.49 20.86 0.17
CA LYS A 158 -13.54 22.32 0.12
C LYS A 158 -13.99 22.81 -1.24
N GLU A 159 -14.52 24.04 -1.26
CA GLU A 159 -15.05 24.63 -2.49
C GLU A 159 -13.97 24.75 -3.60
N GLU A 160 -12.77 25.09 -3.23
CA GLU A 160 -11.62 25.16 -4.17
C GLU A 160 -11.15 23.79 -4.69
N GLU A 161 -11.49 22.70 -4.01
CA GLU A 161 -11.14 21.32 -4.37
C GLU A 161 -12.17 20.68 -5.32
N ARG A 162 -13.43 21.16 -5.28
CA ARG A 162 -14.54 20.58 -6.08
C ARG A 162 -14.26 20.44 -7.58
N PRO A 163 -13.62 21.38 -8.26
CA PRO A 163 -13.31 21.23 -9.67
C PRO A 163 -12.37 20.07 -9.99
N TYR A 164 -11.63 19.58 -8.99
CA TYR A 164 -10.57 18.58 -9.13
C TYR A 164 -10.96 17.19 -8.60
N VAL A 165 -12.19 16.98 -8.13
CA VAL A 165 -12.65 15.67 -7.62
C VAL A 165 -12.44 14.56 -8.64
N GLU A 166 -12.78 14.83 -9.90
CA GLU A 166 -12.62 13.85 -10.97
C GLU A 166 -11.14 13.55 -11.27
N HIS A 167 -10.25 14.54 -11.18
CA HIS A 167 -8.82 14.33 -11.29
C HIS A 167 -8.29 13.39 -10.18
N VAL A 168 -8.68 13.62 -8.94
CA VAL A 168 -8.27 12.76 -7.81
C VAL A 168 -8.76 11.31 -8.01
N ARG A 169 -10.00 11.12 -8.49
CA ARG A 169 -10.55 9.80 -8.83
C ARG A 169 -9.73 9.08 -9.90
N ARG A 170 -9.33 9.80 -10.95
CA ARG A 170 -8.50 9.27 -12.03
C ARG A 170 -7.09 8.93 -11.55
N THR A 171 -6.51 9.77 -10.70
CA THR A 171 -5.21 9.53 -10.08
C THR A 171 -5.24 8.28 -9.20
N TYR A 172 -6.29 8.11 -8.39
CA TYR A 172 -6.51 6.88 -7.63
C TYR A 172 -6.69 5.65 -8.53
N ALA A 173 -7.50 5.74 -9.57
CA ALA A 173 -7.70 4.65 -10.53
C ALA A 173 -6.38 4.25 -11.22
N ALA A 174 -5.53 5.22 -11.53
CA ALA A 174 -4.19 4.97 -12.07
C ALA A 174 -3.30 4.20 -11.08
N LEU A 175 -3.36 4.56 -9.80
CA LEU A 175 -2.64 3.85 -8.75
C LEU A 175 -3.15 2.41 -8.56
N VAL A 176 -4.47 2.21 -8.53
CA VAL A 176 -5.08 0.86 -8.46
C VAL A 176 -4.67 0.01 -9.67
N THR A 177 -4.59 0.59 -10.87
CA THR A 177 -4.11 -0.12 -12.07
C THR A 177 -2.64 -0.54 -11.94
N MET A 178 -1.81 0.26 -11.29
CA MET A 178 -0.44 -0.13 -10.96
C MET A 178 -0.41 -1.27 -9.94
N CYS A 179 -1.26 -1.24 -8.92
CA CYS A 179 -1.41 -2.32 -7.94
C CYS A 179 -1.80 -3.63 -8.62
N ASP A 180 -2.80 -3.60 -9.51
CA ASP A 180 -3.24 -4.75 -10.29
C ASP A 180 -2.12 -5.35 -11.15
N ARG A 181 -1.35 -4.50 -11.83
CA ARG A 181 -0.18 -4.94 -12.60
C ARG A 181 0.89 -5.61 -11.73
N CYS A 182 1.10 -5.10 -10.52
CA CYS A 182 2.04 -5.70 -9.58
C CYS A 182 1.54 -7.05 -9.07
N LEU A 183 0.24 -7.16 -8.72
CA LEU A 183 -0.39 -8.41 -8.33
C LEU A 183 -0.30 -9.46 -9.46
N GLY A 184 -0.51 -9.06 -10.70
CA GLY A 184 -0.37 -9.93 -11.88
C GLY A 184 0.94 -10.71 -11.90
N ARG A 185 2.04 -10.14 -11.41
CA ARG A 185 3.35 -10.80 -11.34
C ARG A 185 3.38 -11.98 -10.35
N ILE A 186 2.63 -11.89 -9.25
CA ILE A 186 2.44 -13.03 -8.33
C ILE A 186 1.58 -14.10 -9.00
N LEU A 187 0.50 -13.70 -9.68
CA LEU A 187 -0.38 -14.63 -10.40
C LEU A 187 0.38 -15.36 -11.53
N ASP A 188 1.24 -14.65 -12.26
CA ASP A 188 2.12 -15.25 -13.29
C ASP A 188 3.04 -16.32 -12.66
N LYS A 189 3.55 -16.11 -11.44
CA LYS A 189 4.35 -17.11 -10.71
C LYS A 189 3.52 -18.29 -10.22
N MET A 190 2.29 -18.06 -9.80
CA MET A 190 1.37 -19.14 -9.46
C MET A 190 1.07 -20.03 -10.67
N ASP A 191 0.91 -19.42 -11.87
CA ASP A 191 0.75 -20.15 -13.12
C ASP A 191 2.04 -20.92 -13.49
N GLU A 192 3.21 -20.24 -13.45
CA GLU A 192 4.50 -20.80 -13.80
C GLU A 192 4.86 -22.04 -12.98
N TYR A 193 4.58 -22.00 -11.67
CA TYR A 193 4.92 -23.06 -10.73
C TYR A 193 3.76 -23.99 -10.40
N ASN A 194 2.59 -23.82 -11.05
CA ASN A 194 1.38 -24.63 -10.83
C ASN A 194 0.93 -24.67 -9.36
N LEU A 195 0.96 -23.50 -8.70
CA LEU A 195 0.63 -23.40 -7.26
C LEU A 195 -0.88 -23.43 -6.96
N TRP A 196 -1.73 -23.33 -7.97
CA TRP A 196 -3.18 -23.28 -7.81
C TRP A 196 -3.82 -24.55 -7.21
N GLU A 197 -3.10 -25.69 -7.25
CA GLU A 197 -3.64 -26.96 -6.78
C GLU A 197 -3.50 -27.18 -5.26
N ASP A 198 -2.56 -26.46 -4.61
CA ASP A 198 -2.20 -26.69 -3.21
C ASP A 198 -1.89 -25.41 -2.42
N THR A 199 -2.15 -24.24 -3.02
CA THR A 199 -1.87 -22.95 -2.40
C THR A 199 -3.14 -22.11 -2.31
N LEU A 200 -3.53 -21.75 -1.08
CA LEU A 200 -4.61 -20.81 -0.81
C LEU A 200 -4.13 -19.38 -1.09
N LEU A 201 -4.74 -18.71 -2.05
CA LEU A 201 -4.50 -17.28 -2.32
C LEU A 201 -5.60 -16.42 -1.69
N ILE A 202 -5.19 -15.41 -0.91
CA ILE A 202 -6.10 -14.39 -0.36
C ILE A 202 -5.62 -13.01 -0.81
N VAL A 203 -6.50 -12.25 -1.46
CA VAL A 203 -6.25 -10.84 -1.83
C VAL A 203 -7.32 -9.99 -1.16
N ASN A 204 -6.89 -9.08 -0.31
CA ASN A 204 -7.80 -8.22 0.45
C ASN A 204 -7.19 -6.85 0.74
N THR A 205 -8.01 -5.93 1.24
CA THR A 205 -7.58 -4.66 1.85
C THR A 205 -8.31 -4.44 3.17
N ASP A 206 -7.80 -3.56 4.02
CA ASP A 206 -8.32 -3.29 5.35
C ASP A 206 -9.51 -2.31 5.34
N HIS A 207 -9.49 -1.30 4.48
CA HIS A 207 -10.56 -0.30 4.32
C HIS A 207 -10.51 0.34 2.94
N GLY A 208 -11.58 1.04 2.58
CA GLY A 208 -11.65 1.89 1.41
C GLY A 208 -11.33 3.35 1.71
N PHE A 209 -11.72 4.24 0.79
CA PHE A 209 -11.36 5.65 0.83
C PHE A 209 -12.45 6.50 0.14
N PHE A 210 -12.83 7.66 0.73
CA PHE A 210 -13.71 8.62 0.07
C PHE A 210 -12.94 9.45 -0.95
N LEU A 211 -13.43 9.46 -2.16
CA LEU A 211 -12.93 10.24 -3.29
C LEU A 211 -13.91 11.34 -3.68
N GLY A 212 -14.44 12.06 -2.67
CA GLY A 212 -15.45 13.09 -2.84
C GLY A 212 -16.89 12.62 -2.66
N GLU A 213 -17.14 11.32 -2.39
CA GLU A 213 -18.44 10.83 -1.99
C GLU A 213 -18.86 11.49 -0.68
N HIS A 214 -20.15 11.76 -0.52
CA HIS A 214 -20.71 12.44 0.66
C HIS A 214 -20.06 13.79 0.97
N ASP A 215 -19.43 14.44 -0.02
CA ASP A 215 -18.64 15.67 0.17
C ASP A 215 -17.46 15.52 1.13
N TRP A 216 -16.84 14.31 1.17
CA TRP A 216 -15.70 14.01 2.02
C TRP A 216 -14.52 13.41 1.25
N TRP A 217 -13.33 13.61 1.83
CA TRP A 217 -12.10 12.95 1.45
C TRP A 217 -11.64 11.95 2.50
N ALA A 218 -10.89 10.97 2.07
CA ALA A 218 -10.15 10.04 2.93
C ALA A 218 -11.04 9.10 3.77
N LYS A 219 -10.57 8.69 4.92
CA LYS A 219 -11.15 7.69 5.81
C LYS A 219 -11.31 8.26 7.23
N SER A 220 -12.13 9.30 7.37
CA SER A 220 -12.36 9.94 8.67
C SER A 220 -13.03 8.98 9.67
N GLY A 221 -12.50 8.93 10.89
CA GLY A 221 -13.03 8.12 11.98
C GLY A 221 -14.50 8.38 12.35
N TYR A 222 -15.09 9.48 11.87
CA TYR A 222 -16.50 9.81 12.09
C TYR A 222 -17.46 9.15 11.08
N ILE A 223 -16.95 8.64 9.95
CA ILE A 223 -17.76 8.12 8.83
C ILE A 223 -17.25 6.76 8.32
N LEU A 224 -16.52 6.00 9.15
CA LEU A 224 -15.92 4.70 8.77
C LEU A 224 -16.94 3.60 8.43
N ASN A 225 -18.21 3.76 8.73
CA ASN A 225 -19.23 2.73 8.54
C ASN A 225 -20.01 2.86 7.22
N LEU A 226 -19.57 3.75 6.32
CA LEU A 226 -20.18 3.88 5.01
C LEU A 226 -19.57 2.88 4.02
N GLU A 227 -20.34 2.53 3.00
CA GLU A 227 -20.06 1.48 2.02
C GLU A 227 -18.67 1.63 1.39
N GLU A 228 -18.32 2.85 1.01
CA GLU A 228 -17.06 3.17 0.32
C GLU A 228 -15.81 2.89 1.18
N VAL A 229 -15.94 2.88 2.49
CA VAL A 229 -14.83 2.64 3.42
C VAL A 229 -14.89 1.24 4.03
N ALA A 230 -16.09 0.74 4.33
CA ALA A 230 -16.26 -0.48 5.11
C ALA A 230 -16.45 -1.74 4.24
N HIS A 231 -16.99 -1.62 3.02
CA HIS A 231 -17.20 -2.72 2.11
C HIS A 231 -15.93 -2.96 1.26
N THR A 232 -14.99 -3.67 1.81
CA THR A 232 -13.69 -3.94 1.19
C THR A 232 -13.71 -5.23 0.37
N PRO A 233 -12.97 -5.28 -0.76
CA PRO A 233 -12.82 -6.52 -1.51
C PRO A 233 -12.03 -7.56 -0.70
N CYS A 234 -12.48 -8.81 -0.81
CA CYS A 234 -11.75 -9.97 -0.31
C CYS A 234 -11.95 -11.13 -1.28
N PHE A 235 -10.91 -11.48 -1.99
CA PHE A 235 -10.91 -12.60 -2.94
C PHE A 235 -10.15 -13.77 -2.31
N ILE A 236 -10.75 -14.94 -2.33
CA ILE A 236 -10.16 -16.18 -1.82
C ILE A 236 -10.26 -17.22 -2.93
N TYR A 237 -9.13 -17.82 -3.27
CA TYR A 237 -9.02 -18.97 -4.15
C TYR A 237 -8.42 -20.13 -3.37
N ASP A 238 -9.15 -21.27 -3.36
CA ASP A 238 -8.80 -22.52 -2.66
C ASP A 238 -8.94 -23.70 -3.62
#